data_46422aace43e453a50d5dcf189707aac
#
_entry.id   46422aace43e453a50d5dcf189707aac
#
_cell.length_a   1.000
_cell.length_b   1.000
_cell.length_c   1.000
_cell.angle_alpha   90.00
_cell.angle_beta   90.00
_cell.angle_gamma   90.00
#
_symmetry.space_group_name_H-M   'P 1'
#
loop_
_entity.id
_entity.type
_entity.pdbx_description
1 polymer ?
#
loop_
_entity_poly.entity_id
_entity_poly.type
_entity_poly.pdbx_seq_one_letter_code
_entity_poly.pdbx_strand_id
1 'polypeptide(L)'
;AGEKPQVARAVVVLHAIKRNLLPEAESMVEAYVKAQPQDLDELYGMETLLTDAFHTAKDYERMAKHAKGMVKAATLAMESKKLTGYKRDERLFKSASFLADALEKLNKQAGALGVLQDLVRLSVSLPSGNLNKMARVRLANLDPSADLFKVLGKTGSSSEDIKPPEIIGTEWIDQQPTKLSELRGQVVLLDFWAPWCGPCRYTFPKLQRWHETYKDQGLVILGLTNYYGHADGRRVTRKEELAYLREFKKKNRLPYGSVVADSPINDLNYGVFSLPMSFLIDRGGRVRFIALGAHELETTALGKMIKQLLAEPVPTQVTTRRADDSNSNRD
;
A
#
# COMPACT_ATOMS: atom_id res chain seq x y z
N ALA A 1 27.63 -14.98 -35.90
CA ALA A 1 27.76 -13.56 -35.63
C ALA A 1 27.42 -13.39 -34.15
N GLY A 2 28.46 -13.23 -33.29
CA GLY A 2 28.30 -13.00 -31.88
C GLY A 2 27.72 -11.60 -31.67
N GLU A 3 26.59 -11.51 -30.97
CA GLU A 3 26.07 -10.24 -30.47
C GLU A 3 27.16 -9.62 -29.57
N LYS A 4 27.62 -8.42 -29.95
CA LYS A 4 28.47 -7.62 -29.06
C LYS A 4 27.65 -7.34 -27.80
N PRO A 5 28.20 -7.54 -26.58
CA PRO A 5 27.48 -7.22 -25.35
C PRO A 5 27.06 -5.74 -25.41
N GLN A 6 25.77 -5.51 -25.40
CA GLN A 6 25.20 -4.15 -25.38
C GLN A 6 25.56 -3.54 -24.03
N VAL A 7 26.47 -2.59 -24.00
CA VAL A 7 26.80 -1.85 -22.78
C VAL A 7 25.54 -1.11 -22.34
N ALA A 8 25.07 -1.37 -21.13
CA ALA A 8 23.91 -0.70 -20.61
C ALA A 8 24.12 0.81 -20.64
N ARG A 9 23.16 1.57 -21.18
CA ARG A 9 23.25 3.03 -21.32
C ARG A 9 23.51 3.73 -19.99
N ALA A 10 22.96 3.17 -18.90
CA ALA A 10 23.23 3.65 -17.54
C ALA A 10 24.72 3.66 -17.19
N VAL A 11 25.52 2.69 -17.71
CA VAL A 11 26.97 2.66 -17.50
C VAL A 11 27.65 3.80 -18.25
N VAL A 12 27.18 4.12 -19.47
CA VAL A 12 27.72 5.24 -20.26
C VAL A 12 27.41 6.57 -19.59
N VAL A 13 26.18 6.75 -19.11
CA VAL A 13 25.76 7.94 -18.35
C VAL A 13 26.61 8.09 -17.08
N LEU A 14 26.77 7.00 -16.30
CA LEU A 14 27.62 7.02 -15.11
C LEU A 14 29.07 7.38 -15.43
N HIS A 15 29.61 6.89 -16.54
CA HIS A 15 30.96 7.21 -16.95
C HIS A 15 31.11 8.70 -17.32
N ALA A 16 30.14 9.28 -18.03
CA ALA A 16 30.09 10.70 -18.34
C ALA A 16 30.03 11.55 -17.05
N ILE A 17 29.19 11.19 -16.11
CA ILE A 17 29.08 11.85 -14.79
C ILE A 17 30.42 11.81 -14.04
N LYS A 18 31.08 10.66 -13.97
CA LYS A 18 32.41 10.52 -13.32
C LYS A 18 33.52 11.37 -13.96
N ARG A 19 33.36 11.69 -15.22
CA ARG A 19 34.27 12.59 -15.96
C ARG A 19 33.85 14.05 -15.90
N ASN A 20 32.86 14.39 -15.10
CA ASN A 20 32.28 15.73 -14.95
C ASN A 20 31.68 16.30 -16.27
N LEU A 21 31.15 15.40 -17.12
CA LEU A 21 30.47 15.72 -18.37
C LEU A 21 28.95 15.66 -18.17
N LEU A 22 28.43 16.46 -17.23
CA LEU A 22 27.01 16.46 -16.87
C LEU A 22 26.06 16.85 -18.02
N PRO A 23 26.35 17.86 -18.85
CA PRO A 23 25.53 18.21 -20.01
C PRO A 23 25.39 17.07 -21.02
N GLU A 24 26.49 16.36 -21.28
CA GLU A 24 26.51 15.22 -22.20
C GLU A 24 25.71 14.03 -21.61
N ALA A 25 25.88 13.76 -20.31
CA ALA A 25 25.11 12.73 -19.60
C ALA A 25 23.59 13.04 -19.66
N GLU A 26 23.22 14.30 -19.44
CA GLU A 26 21.82 14.76 -19.52
C GLU A 26 21.27 14.61 -20.94
N SER A 27 22.01 15.05 -21.97
CA SER A 27 21.61 14.91 -23.38
C SER A 27 21.38 13.45 -23.77
N MET A 28 22.18 12.50 -23.26
CA MET A 28 22.01 11.07 -23.51
C MET A 28 20.67 10.57 -22.94
N VAL A 29 20.31 10.97 -21.72
CA VAL A 29 19.05 10.57 -21.08
C VAL A 29 17.85 11.20 -21.79
N GLU A 30 17.92 12.48 -22.16
CA GLU A 30 16.88 13.16 -22.93
C GLU A 30 16.63 12.50 -24.30
N ALA A 31 17.70 12.14 -25.01
CA ALA A 31 17.60 11.41 -26.27
C ALA A 31 16.92 10.04 -26.07
N TYR A 32 17.24 9.34 -24.98
CA TYR A 32 16.63 8.07 -24.65
C TYR A 32 15.14 8.22 -24.31
N VAL A 33 14.78 9.22 -23.51
CA VAL A 33 13.38 9.54 -23.19
C VAL A 33 12.58 9.86 -24.47
N LYS A 34 13.16 10.66 -25.36
CA LYS A 34 12.54 11.02 -26.65
C LYS A 34 12.30 9.83 -27.56
N ALA A 35 13.14 8.81 -27.48
CA ALA A 35 12.99 7.56 -28.23
C ALA A 35 11.90 6.61 -27.66
N GLN A 36 11.16 7.02 -26.64
CA GLN A 36 10.10 6.24 -25.99
C GLN A 36 10.59 4.85 -25.53
N PRO A 37 11.50 4.79 -24.58
CA PRO A 37 12.16 3.55 -24.19
C PRO A 37 11.19 2.52 -23.63
N GLN A 38 11.39 1.25 -24.02
CA GLN A 38 10.64 0.10 -23.49
C GLN A 38 11.25 -0.44 -22.18
N ASP A 39 12.55 -0.19 -21.95
CA ASP A 39 13.23 -0.57 -20.71
C ASP A 39 13.10 0.54 -19.67
N LEU A 40 12.06 0.40 -18.85
CA LEU A 40 11.76 1.34 -17.77
C LEU A 40 12.73 1.21 -16.58
N ASP A 41 13.37 0.06 -16.41
CA ASP A 41 14.38 -0.16 -15.38
C ASP A 41 15.66 0.58 -15.72
N GLU A 42 16.10 0.52 -16.98
CA GLU A 42 17.25 1.28 -17.47
C GLU A 42 16.98 2.80 -17.39
N LEU A 43 15.79 3.24 -17.83
CA LEU A 43 15.40 4.65 -17.74
C LEU A 43 15.42 5.13 -16.28
N TYR A 44 14.80 4.38 -15.36
CA TYR A 44 14.80 4.71 -13.94
C TYR A 44 16.24 4.83 -13.38
N GLY A 45 17.12 3.92 -13.77
CA GLY A 45 18.53 3.94 -13.37
C GLY A 45 19.26 5.20 -13.86
N MET A 46 19.11 5.56 -15.11
CA MET A 46 19.72 6.76 -15.67
C MET A 46 19.20 8.06 -15.05
N GLU A 47 17.89 8.17 -14.87
CA GLU A 47 17.27 9.32 -14.18
C GLU A 47 17.74 9.44 -12.72
N THR A 48 17.93 8.29 -12.04
CA THR A 48 18.49 8.26 -10.67
C THR A 48 19.93 8.80 -10.65
N LEU A 49 20.77 8.37 -11.57
CA LEU A 49 22.17 8.83 -11.66
C LEU A 49 22.27 10.35 -11.86
N LEU A 50 21.43 10.91 -12.73
CA LEU A 50 21.39 12.37 -12.95
C LEU A 50 20.82 13.12 -11.75
N THR A 51 19.78 12.59 -11.12
CA THR A 51 19.21 13.18 -9.90
C THR A 51 20.25 13.30 -8.79
N ASP A 52 21.02 12.23 -8.54
CA ASP A 52 22.09 12.19 -7.56
C ASP A 52 23.24 13.15 -7.94
N ALA A 53 23.60 13.23 -9.23
CA ALA A 53 24.66 14.11 -9.71
C ALA A 53 24.27 15.59 -9.55
N PHE A 54 23.05 15.99 -9.93
CA PHE A 54 22.58 17.36 -9.77
C PHE A 54 22.30 17.73 -8.32
N HIS A 55 21.91 16.78 -7.48
CA HIS A 55 21.87 16.99 -6.02
C HIS A 55 23.26 17.35 -5.48
N THR A 56 24.28 16.59 -5.89
CA THR A 56 25.68 16.85 -5.49
C THR A 56 26.19 18.19 -5.99
N ALA A 57 25.82 18.56 -7.21
CA ALA A 57 26.13 19.86 -7.84
C ALA A 57 25.30 21.02 -7.26
N LYS A 58 24.31 20.76 -6.40
CA LYS A 58 23.33 21.72 -5.87
C LYS A 58 22.50 22.41 -6.94
N ASP A 59 22.35 21.79 -8.12
CA ASP A 59 21.48 22.25 -9.19
C ASP A 59 20.08 21.65 -9.00
N TYR A 60 19.31 22.28 -8.15
CA TYR A 60 18.02 21.74 -7.73
C TYR A 60 16.93 21.82 -8.81
N GLU A 61 17.05 22.71 -9.79
CA GLU A 61 16.12 22.75 -10.95
C GLU A 61 16.30 21.49 -11.82
N ARG A 62 17.53 21.14 -12.18
CA ARG A 62 17.82 19.92 -12.94
C ARG A 62 17.58 18.66 -12.10
N MET A 63 17.90 18.68 -10.80
CA MET A 63 17.53 17.62 -9.88
C MET A 63 16.01 17.36 -9.89
N ALA A 64 15.18 18.39 -9.80
CA ALA A 64 13.73 18.25 -9.84
C ALA A 64 13.22 17.70 -11.18
N LYS A 65 13.84 18.10 -12.31
CA LYS A 65 13.54 17.58 -13.64
C LYS A 65 13.73 16.07 -13.71
N HIS A 66 14.91 15.58 -13.29
CA HIS A 66 15.25 14.15 -13.35
C HIS A 66 14.53 13.33 -12.28
N ALA A 67 14.28 13.88 -11.10
CA ALA A 67 13.41 13.24 -10.09
C ALA A 67 11.97 13.04 -10.61
N LYS A 68 11.41 13.97 -11.40
CA LYS A 68 10.15 13.76 -12.13
C LYS A 68 10.25 12.63 -13.15
N GLY A 69 11.39 12.50 -13.83
CA GLY A 69 11.71 11.39 -14.73
C GLY A 69 11.67 10.05 -14.00
N MET A 70 12.29 9.96 -12.80
CA MET A 70 12.22 8.79 -11.93
C MET A 70 10.78 8.44 -11.55
N VAL A 71 9.98 9.43 -11.10
CA VAL A 71 8.56 9.22 -10.75
C VAL A 71 7.81 8.64 -11.94
N LYS A 72 7.97 9.24 -13.14
CA LYS A 72 7.31 8.77 -14.36
C LYS A 72 7.71 7.33 -14.71
N ALA A 73 9.00 7.01 -14.70
CA ALA A 73 9.49 5.66 -15.00
C ALA A 73 8.98 4.62 -14.01
N ALA A 74 8.99 4.92 -12.70
CA ALA A 74 8.47 4.04 -11.66
C ALA A 74 6.96 3.82 -11.79
N THR A 75 6.20 4.87 -12.11
CA THR A 75 4.73 4.78 -12.31
C THR A 75 4.39 3.92 -13.51
N LEU A 76 5.03 4.15 -14.67
CA LEU A 76 4.82 3.33 -15.86
C LEU A 76 5.20 1.86 -15.66
N ALA A 77 6.30 1.59 -14.93
CA ALA A 77 6.71 0.23 -14.61
C ALA A 77 5.72 -0.47 -13.66
N MET A 78 5.13 0.26 -12.73
CA MET A 78 4.06 -0.22 -11.87
C MET A 78 2.77 -0.53 -12.66
N GLU A 79 2.30 0.40 -13.49
CA GLU A 79 1.10 0.24 -14.32
C GLU A 79 1.20 -0.94 -15.29
N SER A 80 2.39 -1.15 -15.87
CA SER A 80 2.68 -2.31 -16.73
C SER A 80 2.89 -3.62 -15.96
N LYS A 81 2.72 -3.63 -14.62
CA LYS A 81 2.94 -4.76 -13.71
C LYS A 81 4.35 -5.35 -13.74
N LYS A 82 5.31 -4.65 -14.32
CA LYS A 82 6.74 -5.02 -14.31
C LYS A 82 7.39 -4.76 -12.95
N LEU A 83 6.79 -3.89 -12.15
CA LEU A 83 7.30 -3.47 -10.85
C LEU A 83 6.24 -3.69 -9.77
N THR A 84 6.49 -4.61 -8.84
CA THR A 84 5.54 -5.01 -7.79
C THR A 84 6.21 -5.10 -6.41
N GLY A 85 5.39 -5.17 -5.35
CA GLY A 85 5.84 -5.41 -3.99
C GLY A 85 6.84 -4.37 -3.48
N TYR A 86 7.80 -4.81 -2.66
CA TYR A 86 8.78 -3.96 -1.99
C TYR A 86 9.60 -3.10 -2.97
N LYS A 87 10.04 -3.66 -4.09
CA LYS A 87 10.83 -2.94 -5.11
C LYS A 87 10.03 -1.79 -5.74
N ARG A 88 8.72 -1.98 -5.94
CA ARG A 88 7.80 -0.91 -6.36
C ARG A 88 7.75 0.22 -5.33
N ASP A 89 7.52 -0.15 -4.07
CA ASP A 89 7.36 0.80 -2.97
C ASP A 89 8.65 1.62 -2.75
N GLU A 90 9.81 0.97 -2.80
CA GLU A 90 11.11 1.61 -2.69
C GLU A 90 11.33 2.64 -3.82
N ARG A 91 11.07 2.28 -5.07
CA ARG A 91 11.26 3.19 -6.20
C ARG A 91 10.31 4.37 -6.16
N LEU A 92 9.02 4.13 -5.87
CA LEU A 92 8.02 5.20 -5.74
C LEU A 92 8.41 6.16 -4.61
N PHE A 93 8.79 5.64 -3.46
CA PHE A 93 9.20 6.45 -2.31
C PHE A 93 10.46 7.24 -2.60
N LYS A 94 11.52 6.60 -3.12
CA LYS A 94 12.80 7.25 -3.47
C LYS A 94 12.56 8.39 -4.46
N SER A 95 11.82 8.15 -5.52
CA SER A 95 11.54 9.15 -6.56
C SER A 95 10.80 10.37 -6.01
N ALA A 96 9.72 10.13 -5.25
CA ALA A 96 8.92 11.19 -4.67
C ALA A 96 9.72 11.98 -3.61
N SER A 97 10.59 11.31 -2.84
CA SER A 97 11.44 11.96 -1.85
C SER A 97 12.46 12.90 -2.52
N PHE A 98 13.17 12.45 -3.56
CA PHE A 98 14.09 13.31 -4.29
C PHE A 98 13.38 14.51 -4.92
N LEU A 99 12.20 14.32 -5.50
CA LEU A 99 11.43 15.42 -6.06
C LEU A 99 10.99 16.41 -4.98
N ALA A 100 10.52 15.92 -3.83
CA ALA A 100 10.14 16.76 -2.70
C ALA A 100 11.37 17.54 -2.18
N ASP A 101 12.52 16.88 -2.00
CA ASP A 101 13.77 17.52 -1.54
C ASP A 101 14.21 18.64 -2.49
N ALA A 102 14.19 18.40 -3.80
CA ALA A 102 14.53 19.41 -4.79
C ALA A 102 13.56 20.61 -4.72
N LEU A 103 12.26 20.36 -4.59
CA LEU A 103 11.25 21.42 -4.48
C LEU A 103 11.39 22.23 -3.18
N GLU A 104 11.75 21.59 -2.06
CA GLU A 104 12.06 22.29 -0.80
C GLU A 104 13.25 23.24 -0.99
N LYS A 105 14.34 22.77 -1.62
CA LYS A 105 15.54 23.59 -1.91
C LYS A 105 15.26 24.76 -2.84
N LEU A 106 14.25 24.63 -3.70
CA LEU A 106 13.77 25.68 -4.59
C LEU A 106 12.72 26.62 -3.94
N ASN A 107 12.47 26.49 -2.64
CA ASN A 107 11.42 27.21 -1.91
C ASN A 107 10.00 26.98 -2.49
N LYS A 108 9.77 25.85 -3.15
CA LYS A 108 8.45 25.44 -3.72
C LYS A 108 7.72 24.50 -2.76
N GLN A 109 7.51 24.95 -1.51
CA GLN A 109 6.96 24.15 -0.39
C GLN A 109 5.63 23.46 -0.75
N ALA A 110 4.70 24.20 -1.36
CA ALA A 110 3.40 23.65 -1.74
C ALA A 110 3.52 22.49 -2.74
N GLY A 111 4.49 22.56 -3.64
CA GLY A 111 4.80 21.50 -4.59
C GLY A 111 5.36 20.26 -3.90
N ALA A 112 6.30 20.44 -2.95
CA ALA A 112 6.87 19.35 -2.17
C ALA A 112 5.79 18.61 -1.36
N LEU A 113 4.91 19.37 -0.68
CA LEU A 113 3.76 18.81 0.03
C LEU A 113 2.82 18.04 -0.89
N GLY A 114 2.52 18.60 -2.07
CA GLY A 114 1.68 17.95 -3.07
C GLY A 114 2.19 16.57 -3.48
N VAL A 115 3.49 16.47 -3.79
CA VAL A 115 4.15 15.21 -4.16
C VAL A 115 4.02 14.15 -3.06
N LEU A 116 4.24 14.52 -1.80
CA LEU A 116 4.15 13.58 -0.67
C LEU A 116 2.70 13.18 -0.35
N GLN A 117 1.76 14.12 -0.49
CA GLN A 117 0.33 13.82 -0.34
C GLN A 117 -0.15 12.86 -1.44
N ASP A 118 0.32 13.03 -2.69
CA ASP A 118 0.00 12.11 -3.79
C ASP A 118 0.58 10.71 -3.52
N LEU A 119 1.79 10.64 -2.97
CA LEU A 119 2.39 9.36 -2.57
C LEU A 119 1.59 8.67 -1.45
N VAL A 120 1.09 9.40 -0.46
CA VAL A 120 0.20 8.85 0.58
C VAL A 120 -1.09 8.31 -0.05
N ARG A 121 -1.72 9.04 -0.96
CA ARG A 121 -2.92 8.57 -1.69
C ARG A 121 -2.63 7.32 -2.51
N LEU A 122 -1.54 7.32 -3.25
CA LEU A 122 -1.12 6.18 -4.05
C LEU A 122 -0.86 4.93 -3.20
N SER A 123 -0.23 5.08 -2.02
CA SER A 123 0.04 3.96 -1.12
C SER A 123 -1.23 3.28 -0.60
N VAL A 124 -2.30 4.03 -0.40
CA VAL A 124 -3.63 3.50 -0.02
C VAL A 124 -4.25 2.78 -1.20
N SER A 125 -4.19 3.36 -2.41
CA SER A 125 -4.71 2.71 -3.63
C SER A 125 -3.97 1.41 -3.96
N LEU A 126 -2.66 1.35 -3.70
CA LEU A 126 -1.80 0.17 -3.93
C LEU A 126 -1.87 -0.89 -2.81
N PRO A 127 -2.79 -0.81 -1.86
CA PRO A 127 -2.82 -1.38 -0.51
C PRO A 127 -1.43 -1.74 0.04
N SER A 128 -0.54 -0.74 0.15
CA SER A 128 0.80 -0.96 0.69
C SER A 128 1.00 -0.26 2.03
N GLY A 129 1.01 -1.04 3.12
CA GLY A 129 1.31 -0.55 4.46
C GLY A 129 2.72 0.03 4.58
N ASN A 130 3.70 -0.59 3.93
CA ASN A 130 5.08 -0.14 3.93
C ASN A 130 5.23 1.24 3.25
N LEU A 131 4.72 1.38 2.03
CA LEU A 131 4.76 2.65 1.30
C LEU A 131 3.98 3.74 2.05
N ASN A 132 2.81 3.39 2.63
CA ASN A 132 1.99 4.32 3.41
C ASN A 132 2.76 4.87 4.62
N LYS A 133 3.46 4.00 5.38
CA LYS A 133 4.29 4.44 6.50
C LYS A 133 5.39 5.39 6.04
N MET A 134 6.18 4.99 5.03
CA MET A 134 7.28 5.81 4.54
C MET A 134 6.79 7.19 4.07
N ALA A 135 5.71 7.21 3.28
CA ALA A 135 5.12 8.45 2.76
C ALA A 135 4.59 9.37 3.88
N ARG A 136 3.88 8.81 4.87
CA ARG A 136 3.33 9.57 6.00
C ARG A 136 4.42 10.14 6.90
N VAL A 137 5.48 9.37 7.18
CA VAL A 137 6.63 9.85 7.96
C VAL A 137 7.31 11.00 7.23
N ARG A 138 7.55 10.87 5.91
CA ARG A 138 8.18 11.94 5.14
C ARG A 138 7.29 13.18 5.04
N LEU A 139 5.97 13.01 4.87
CA LEU A 139 5.01 14.11 4.89
C LEU A 139 4.99 14.83 6.24
N ALA A 140 4.94 14.08 7.35
CA ALA A 140 4.93 14.65 8.69
C ALA A 140 6.23 15.40 9.05
N ASN A 141 7.37 14.96 8.50
CA ASN A 141 8.65 15.69 8.66
C ASN A 141 8.64 17.03 7.93
N LEU A 142 7.92 17.12 6.80
CA LEU A 142 7.80 18.36 6.03
C LEU A 142 6.70 19.28 6.58
N ASP A 143 5.58 18.69 7.00
CA ASP A 143 4.43 19.38 7.60
C ASP A 143 3.85 18.55 8.75
N PRO A 144 4.29 18.81 10.00
CA PRO A 144 3.75 18.12 11.18
C PRO A 144 2.25 18.35 11.43
N SER A 145 1.67 19.37 10.79
CA SER A 145 0.25 19.72 10.90
C SER A 145 -0.62 19.06 9.82
N ALA A 146 -0.02 18.27 8.91
CA ALA A 146 -0.72 17.65 7.80
C ALA A 146 -1.91 16.79 8.27
N ASP A 147 -3.12 17.17 7.86
CA ASP A 147 -4.34 16.45 8.16
C ASP A 147 -4.55 15.29 7.17
N LEU A 148 -4.35 14.07 7.66
CA LEU A 148 -4.45 12.85 6.86
C LEU A 148 -5.86 12.68 6.24
N PHE A 149 -6.93 13.11 6.92
CA PHE A 149 -8.29 13.04 6.36
C PHE A 149 -8.47 13.98 5.17
N LYS A 150 -7.90 15.19 5.24
CA LYS A 150 -7.89 16.11 4.10
C LYS A 150 -7.06 15.57 2.94
N VAL A 151 -5.94 14.89 3.24
CA VAL A 151 -5.11 14.23 2.24
C VAL A 151 -5.88 13.12 1.55
N LEU A 152 -6.52 12.23 2.32
CA LEU A 152 -7.24 11.07 1.79
C LEU A 152 -8.63 11.43 1.23
N GLY A 153 -9.30 12.47 1.71
CA GLY A 153 -10.59 12.92 1.20
C GLY A 153 -10.58 13.39 -0.26
N LYS A 154 -9.40 13.65 -0.82
CA LYS A 154 -9.20 13.93 -2.25
C LYS A 154 -9.00 12.66 -3.11
N THR A 155 -9.09 11.47 -2.53
CA THR A 155 -8.93 10.18 -3.23
C THR A 155 -10.13 9.80 -4.12
N GLY A 156 -10.73 10.76 -4.78
CA GLY A 156 -11.95 10.56 -5.56
C GLY A 156 -11.74 10.13 -7.02
N SER A 157 -10.52 9.98 -7.56
CA SER A 157 -10.45 9.83 -9.01
C SER A 157 -9.23 9.17 -9.66
N SER A 158 -8.30 8.55 -8.95
CA SER A 158 -7.09 8.12 -9.66
C SER A 158 -6.72 6.65 -9.49
N SER A 159 -7.58 5.73 -9.75
CA SER A 159 -7.31 4.34 -10.13
C SER A 159 -8.53 3.46 -9.80
N GLU A 160 -9.57 3.59 -10.59
CA GLU A 160 -10.74 2.68 -10.54
C GLU A 160 -10.35 1.21 -10.73
N ASP A 161 -9.13 0.95 -11.25
CA ASP A 161 -8.67 -0.37 -11.63
C ASP A 161 -7.81 -1.11 -10.60
N ILE A 162 -7.30 -0.44 -9.54
CA ILE A 162 -6.46 -1.12 -8.56
C ILE A 162 -7.35 -1.78 -7.50
N LYS A 163 -7.50 -3.11 -7.62
CA LYS A 163 -8.18 -3.94 -6.64
C LYS A 163 -7.19 -4.42 -5.58
N PRO A 164 -7.60 -4.45 -4.29
CA PRO A 164 -6.78 -5.08 -3.27
C PRO A 164 -6.55 -6.57 -3.60
N PRO A 165 -5.40 -7.14 -3.22
CA PRO A 165 -5.15 -8.56 -3.35
C PRO A 165 -6.22 -9.37 -2.63
N GLU A 166 -6.65 -10.49 -3.22
CA GLU A 166 -7.54 -11.42 -2.53
C GLU A 166 -6.84 -12.04 -1.32
N ILE A 167 -7.63 -12.39 -0.30
CA ILE A 167 -7.12 -13.00 0.93
C ILE A 167 -6.86 -14.47 0.67
N ILE A 168 -5.68 -14.94 1.08
CA ILE A 168 -5.28 -16.34 1.01
C ILE A 168 -5.35 -16.91 2.43
N GLY A 169 -6.21 -17.89 2.64
CA GLY A 169 -6.39 -18.57 3.92
C GLY A 169 -6.37 -20.08 3.74
N THR A 170 -5.61 -20.76 4.60
CA THR A 170 -5.63 -22.22 4.72
C THR A 170 -6.74 -22.66 5.66
N GLU A 171 -6.97 -21.89 6.71
CA GLU A 171 -8.02 -22.12 7.71
C GLU A 171 -8.86 -20.87 7.95
N TRP A 172 -10.13 -21.08 8.21
CA TRP A 172 -11.10 -20.05 8.53
C TRP A 172 -11.77 -20.37 9.88
N ILE A 173 -11.74 -19.43 10.81
CA ILE A 173 -12.29 -19.59 12.16
C ILE A 173 -13.51 -18.67 12.29
N ASP A 174 -14.69 -19.25 12.61
CA ASP A 174 -15.98 -18.57 12.74
C ASP A 174 -16.35 -17.72 11.49
N GLN A 175 -15.92 -18.17 10.31
CA GLN A 175 -16.16 -17.55 9.02
C GLN A 175 -16.07 -18.60 7.93
N GLN A 176 -16.97 -18.58 6.96
CA GLN A 176 -16.81 -19.37 5.75
C GLN A 176 -15.74 -18.77 4.84
N PRO A 177 -14.98 -19.59 4.11
CA PRO A 177 -14.08 -19.09 3.08
C PRO A 177 -14.81 -18.14 2.14
N THR A 178 -14.24 -16.95 1.95
CA THR A 178 -14.84 -15.91 1.11
C THR A 178 -13.76 -15.09 0.42
N LYS A 179 -14.09 -14.55 -0.75
CA LYS A 179 -13.23 -13.64 -1.49
C LYS A 179 -13.63 -12.19 -1.18
N LEU A 180 -12.68 -11.27 -1.24
CA LEU A 180 -12.99 -9.83 -1.12
C LEU A 180 -13.96 -9.38 -2.23
N SER A 181 -13.86 -9.98 -3.41
CA SER A 181 -14.76 -9.72 -4.52
C SER A 181 -16.22 -10.09 -4.23
N GLU A 182 -16.47 -11.04 -3.34
CA GLU A 182 -17.81 -11.47 -2.90
C GLU A 182 -18.40 -10.56 -1.81
N LEU A 183 -17.55 -9.76 -1.15
CA LEU A 183 -17.95 -8.81 -0.10
C LEU A 183 -18.31 -7.41 -0.66
N ARG A 184 -18.49 -7.27 -1.96
CA ARG A 184 -18.95 -6.01 -2.56
C ARG A 184 -20.28 -5.57 -1.97
N GLY A 185 -20.46 -4.28 -1.78
CA GLY A 185 -21.61 -3.71 -1.08
C GLY A 185 -21.44 -3.61 0.44
N GLN A 186 -20.40 -4.24 0.99
CA GLN A 186 -20.04 -4.16 2.40
C GLN A 186 -18.76 -3.33 2.61
N VAL A 187 -18.62 -2.75 3.78
CA VAL A 187 -17.37 -2.15 4.25
C VAL A 187 -16.56 -3.25 4.93
N VAL A 188 -15.33 -3.48 4.48
CA VAL A 188 -14.49 -4.57 4.99
C VAL A 188 -13.29 -4.01 5.73
N LEU A 189 -13.07 -4.46 6.95
CA LEU A 189 -11.89 -4.19 7.75
C LEU A 189 -11.04 -5.44 7.84
N LEU A 190 -9.87 -5.42 7.21
CA LEU A 190 -8.84 -6.45 7.36
C LEU A 190 -7.92 -6.03 8.51
N ASP A 191 -7.83 -6.83 9.56
CA ASP A 191 -6.97 -6.57 10.71
C ASP A 191 -5.86 -7.62 10.79
N PHE A 192 -4.63 -7.22 10.53
CA PHE A 192 -3.44 -8.08 10.62
C PHE A 192 -2.95 -8.13 12.06
N TRP A 193 -2.95 -9.32 12.65
CA TRP A 193 -2.63 -9.54 14.05
C TRP A 193 -1.87 -10.86 14.31
N ALA A 194 -1.37 -11.03 15.52
CA ALA A 194 -0.79 -12.30 15.99
C ALA A 194 -1.10 -12.52 17.48
N PRO A 195 -1.16 -13.78 17.97
CA PRO A 195 -1.44 -14.05 19.39
C PRO A 195 -0.36 -13.49 20.33
N TRP A 196 0.88 -13.43 19.88
CA TRP A 196 2.02 -12.86 20.61
C TRP A 196 2.12 -11.33 20.53
N CYS A 197 1.32 -10.70 19.68
CA CYS A 197 1.34 -9.26 19.47
C CYS A 197 0.64 -8.53 20.64
N GLY A 198 1.42 -8.00 21.55
CA GLY A 198 0.91 -7.20 22.68
C GLY A 198 0.06 -6.01 22.25
N PRO A 199 0.58 -5.12 21.36
CA PRO A 199 -0.19 -3.97 20.87
C PRO A 199 -1.51 -4.33 20.20
N CYS A 200 -1.63 -5.50 19.54
CA CYS A 200 -2.88 -5.95 18.93
C CYS A 200 -4.01 -6.10 19.96
N ARG A 201 -3.68 -6.52 21.18
CA ARG A 201 -4.68 -6.68 22.25
C ARG A 201 -5.32 -5.37 22.68
N TYR A 202 -4.64 -4.22 22.49
CA TYR A 202 -5.23 -2.90 22.76
C TYR A 202 -6.28 -2.50 21.71
N THR A 203 -6.22 -3.05 20.49
CA THR A 203 -7.21 -2.79 19.44
C THR A 203 -8.45 -3.67 19.57
N PHE A 204 -8.36 -4.86 20.16
CA PHE A 204 -9.46 -5.82 20.26
C PHE A 204 -10.78 -5.25 20.84
N PRO A 205 -10.78 -4.49 21.95
CA PRO A 205 -12.04 -3.93 22.47
C PRO A 205 -12.72 -2.96 21.49
N LYS A 206 -11.93 -2.24 20.66
CA LYS A 206 -12.46 -1.35 19.62
C LYS A 206 -13.04 -2.14 18.46
N LEU A 207 -12.34 -3.18 18.00
CA LEU A 207 -12.79 -4.08 16.94
C LEU A 207 -14.08 -4.81 17.33
N GLN A 208 -14.17 -5.31 18.57
CA GLN A 208 -15.38 -5.92 19.14
C GLN A 208 -16.56 -4.95 19.09
N ARG A 209 -16.36 -3.72 19.62
CA ARG A 209 -17.39 -2.69 19.63
C ARG A 209 -17.83 -2.31 18.21
N TRP A 210 -16.90 -2.17 17.27
CA TRP A 210 -17.26 -1.85 15.88
C TRP A 210 -18.00 -3.00 15.22
N HIS A 211 -17.61 -4.25 15.46
CA HIS A 211 -18.34 -5.41 14.96
C HIS A 211 -19.79 -5.43 15.49
N GLU A 212 -19.97 -5.34 16.81
CA GLU A 212 -21.29 -5.36 17.45
C GLU A 212 -22.18 -4.21 16.97
N THR A 213 -21.59 -3.01 16.80
CA THR A 213 -22.35 -1.80 16.43
C THR A 213 -22.72 -1.79 14.95
N TYR A 214 -21.85 -2.31 14.07
CA TYR A 214 -21.96 -2.03 12.62
C TYR A 214 -22.12 -3.27 11.73
N LYS A 215 -22.06 -4.50 12.25
CA LYS A 215 -22.24 -5.72 11.45
C LYS A 215 -23.55 -5.70 10.64
N ASP A 216 -24.65 -5.30 11.27
CA ASP A 216 -25.97 -5.22 10.64
C ASP A 216 -26.13 -4.00 9.71
N GLN A 217 -25.15 -3.08 9.73
CA GLN A 217 -25.04 -1.93 8.80
C GLN A 217 -24.09 -2.22 7.63
N GLY A 218 -23.56 -3.45 7.56
CA GLY A 218 -22.70 -3.91 6.48
C GLY A 218 -21.20 -3.75 6.74
N LEU A 219 -20.75 -3.72 8.01
CA LEU A 219 -19.33 -3.87 8.36
C LEU A 219 -18.97 -5.35 8.51
N VAL A 220 -17.98 -5.79 7.76
CA VAL A 220 -17.31 -7.08 7.94
C VAL A 220 -15.91 -6.85 8.50
N ILE A 221 -15.56 -7.53 9.57
CA ILE A 221 -14.19 -7.53 10.11
C ILE A 221 -13.62 -8.94 9.90
N LEU A 222 -12.40 -9.01 9.34
CA LEU A 222 -11.63 -10.23 9.18
C LEU A 222 -10.27 -10.05 9.85
N GLY A 223 -9.96 -10.84 10.87
CA GLY A 223 -8.65 -10.91 11.47
C GLY A 223 -7.73 -11.82 10.64
N LEU A 224 -6.60 -11.32 10.19
CA LEU A 224 -5.62 -12.08 9.41
C LEU A 224 -4.40 -12.41 10.27
N THR A 225 -4.04 -13.67 10.31
CA THR A 225 -2.83 -14.16 11.00
C THR A 225 -2.19 -15.31 10.23
N ASN A 226 -1.01 -15.73 10.66
CA ASN A 226 -0.26 -16.82 10.03
C ASN A 226 -0.02 -17.94 11.04
N TYR A 227 0.35 -19.12 10.55
CA TYR A 227 1.00 -20.12 11.40
C TYR A 227 2.44 -19.68 11.68
N TYR A 228 2.79 -19.58 12.95
CA TYR A 228 4.12 -19.19 13.43
C TYR A 228 4.93 -20.39 13.95
N GLY A 229 4.29 -21.57 14.07
CA GLY A 229 4.87 -22.80 14.64
C GLY A 229 5.04 -22.75 16.15
N HIS A 230 4.39 -21.80 16.83
CA HIS A 230 4.53 -21.60 18.28
C HIS A 230 3.18 -21.25 18.93
N ALA A 231 2.98 -21.77 20.15
CA ALA A 231 1.87 -21.39 21.04
C ALA A 231 2.41 -21.25 22.47
N ASP A 232 2.16 -20.11 23.11
CA ASP A 232 2.62 -19.81 24.48
C ASP A 232 4.13 -20.10 24.70
N GLY A 233 4.97 -19.71 23.73
CA GLY A 233 6.42 -19.85 23.79
C GLY A 233 6.95 -21.26 23.49
N ARG A 234 6.09 -22.22 23.15
CA ARG A 234 6.48 -23.61 22.81
C ARG A 234 6.28 -23.87 21.33
N ARG A 235 7.14 -24.71 20.75
CA ARG A 235 6.92 -25.21 19.38
C ARG A 235 5.72 -26.17 19.37
N VAL A 236 4.87 -26.01 18.38
CA VAL A 236 3.65 -26.81 18.21
C VAL A 236 3.46 -27.22 16.76
N THR A 237 2.67 -28.28 16.56
CA THR A 237 2.18 -28.67 15.24
C THR A 237 1.10 -27.70 14.76
N ARG A 238 0.80 -27.68 13.45
CA ARG A 238 -0.31 -26.87 12.89
C ARG A 238 -1.64 -27.15 13.58
N LYS A 239 -1.94 -28.40 13.87
CA LYS A 239 -3.19 -28.79 14.54
C LYS A 239 -3.30 -28.19 15.93
N GLU A 240 -2.21 -28.23 16.69
CA GLU A 240 -2.14 -27.65 18.03
C GLU A 240 -2.22 -26.10 17.97
N GLU A 241 -1.53 -25.50 17.01
CA GLU A 241 -1.57 -24.02 16.83
C GLU A 241 -2.97 -23.56 16.42
N LEU A 242 -3.65 -24.27 15.52
CA LEU A 242 -5.04 -23.95 15.17
C LEU A 242 -5.98 -24.06 16.38
N ALA A 243 -5.82 -25.09 17.20
CA ALA A 243 -6.59 -25.24 18.44
C ALA A 243 -6.30 -24.08 19.40
N TYR A 244 -5.04 -23.68 19.54
CA TYR A 244 -4.62 -22.53 20.32
C TYR A 244 -5.23 -21.22 19.79
N LEU A 245 -5.22 -20.98 18.48
CA LEU A 245 -5.81 -19.79 17.86
C LEU A 245 -7.33 -19.70 18.11
N ARG A 246 -8.04 -20.84 18.04
CA ARG A 246 -9.47 -20.90 18.36
C ARG A 246 -9.72 -20.56 19.83
N GLU A 247 -8.95 -21.13 20.75
CA GLU A 247 -9.08 -20.85 22.18
C GLU A 247 -8.66 -19.41 22.51
N PHE A 248 -7.59 -18.90 21.89
CA PHE A 248 -7.16 -17.51 22.02
C PHE A 248 -8.27 -16.54 21.59
N LYS A 249 -8.90 -16.80 20.45
CA LYS A 249 -10.02 -16.02 19.94
C LYS A 249 -11.19 -15.99 20.91
N LYS A 250 -11.58 -17.16 21.44
CA LYS A 250 -12.63 -17.31 22.45
C LYS A 250 -12.31 -16.57 23.74
N LYS A 251 -11.08 -16.76 24.28
CA LYS A 251 -10.61 -16.10 25.51
C LYS A 251 -10.62 -14.57 25.39
N ASN A 252 -10.26 -14.05 24.21
CA ASN A 252 -10.27 -12.61 23.96
C ASN A 252 -11.63 -12.10 23.43
N ARG A 253 -12.66 -12.96 23.35
CA ARG A 253 -14.02 -12.61 22.92
C ARG A 253 -14.07 -11.92 21.56
N LEU A 254 -13.31 -12.43 20.57
CA LEU A 254 -13.28 -11.85 19.22
C LEU A 254 -14.46 -12.39 18.40
N PRO A 255 -15.52 -11.59 18.16
CA PRO A 255 -16.78 -12.09 17.57
C PRO A 255 -16.74 -12.18 16.04
N TYR A 256 -15.71 -11.63 15.40
CA TYR A 256 -15.57 -11.58 13.95
C TYR A 256 -14.72 -12.76 13.42
N GLY A 257 -14.81 -13.02 12.11
CA GLY A 257 -14.08 -14.08 11.44
C GLY A 257 -12.56 -13.91 11.49
N SER A 258 -11.84 -15.02 11.48
CA SER A 258 -10.38 -15.00 11.38
C SER A 258 -9.88 -15.94 10.29
N VAL A 259 -8.84 -15.50 9.57
CA VAL A 259 -8.18 -16.23 8.50
C VAL A 259 -6.77 -16.56 8.95
N VAL A 260 -6.37 -17.81 8.80
CA VAL A 260 -5.01 -18.28 9.11
C VAL A 260 -4.36 -18.72 7.81
N ALA A 261 -3.20 -18.16 7.50
CA ALA A 261 -2.42 -18.52 6.32
C ALA A 261 -1.19 -19.37 6.70
N ASP A 262 -0.74 -20.21 5.76
CA ASP A 262 0.44 -21.07 5.94
C ASP A 262 1.76 -20.31 5.91
N SER A 263 1.74 -19.11 5.34
CA SER A 263 2.91 -18.27 5.15
C SER A 263 2.48 -16.80 5.22
N PRO A 264 3.41 -15.86 5.37
CA PRO A 264 3.10 -14.43 5.41
C PRO A 264 2.70 -13.85 4.04
N ILE A 265 2.01 -14.61 3.21
CA ILE A 265 1.65 -14.19 1.84
C ILE A 265 0.72 -12.96 1.85
N ASN A 266 -0.23 -12.90 2.79
CA ASN A 266 -1.10 -11.74 2.92
C ASN A 266 -0.31 -10.52 3.41
N ASP A 267 0.62 -10.72 4.37
CA ASP A 267 1.49 -9.65 4.85
C ASP A 267 2.33 -9.06 3.70
N LEU A 268 2.89 -9.94 2.85
CA LEU A 268 3.67 -9.52 1.68
C LEU A 268 2.82 -8.77 0.65
N ASN A 269 1.62 -9.28 0.36
CA ASN A 269 0.72 -8.70 -0.62
C ASN A 269 0.22 -7.30 -0.21
N TYR A 270 0.02 -7.08 1.10
CA TYR A 270 -0.43 -5.81 1.68
C TYR A 270 0.72 -4.94 2.21
N GLY A 271 1.97 -5.36 2.07
CA GLY A 271 3.13 -4.63 2.58
C GLY A 271 3.06 -4.42 4.10
N VAL A 272 2.58 -5.41 4.83
CA VAL A 272 2.52 -5.40 6.31
C VAL A 272 3.93 -5.65 6.84
N PHE A 273 4.45 -4.72 7.63
CA PHE A 273 5.81 -4.79 8.19
C PHE A 273 5.81 -4.78 9.72
N SER A 274 4.66 -4.50 10.33
CA SER A 274 4.47 -4.48 11.80
C SER A 274 3.00 -4.73 12.15
N LEU A 275 2.74 -5.24 13.36
CA LEU A 275 1.40 -5.53 13.85
C LEU A 275 1.03 -4.62 15.04
N PRO A 276 -0.25 -4.27 15.20
CA PRO A 276 -1.32 -4.47 14.25
C PRO A 276 -1.22 -3.53 13.06
N MET A 277 -1.83 -3.93 11.94
CA MET A 277 -2.04 -3.06 10.79
C MET A 277 -3.41 -3.39 10.20
N SER A 278 -4.21 -2.36 9.90
CA SER A 278 -5.57 -2.59 9.42
C SER A 278 -5.81 -1.85 8.10
N PHE A 279 -6.51 -2.52 7.18
CA PHE A 279 -6.90 -1.98 5.87
C PHE A 279 -8.41 -1.87 5.81
N LEU A 280 -8.91 -0.68 5.57
CA LEU A 280 -10.34 -0.42 5.45
C LEU A 280 -10.73 -0.28 3.99
N ILE A 281 -11.64 -1.14 3.54
CA ILE A 281 -12.10 -1.28 2.17
C ILE A 281 -13.54 -0.80 2.08
N ASP A 282 -13.85 0.03 1.07
CA ASP A 282 -15.19 0.55 0.84
C ASP A 282 -16.14 -0.47 0.18
N ARG A 283 -17.41 -0.11 0.06
CA ARG A 283 -18.45 -0.94 -0.57
C ARG A 283 -18.17 -1.24 -2.06
N GLY A 284 -17.35 -0.42 -2.72
CA GLY A 284 -16.84 -0.64 -4.07
C GLY A 284 -15.61 -1.55 -4.12
N GLY A 285 -15.08 -1.97 -2.95
CA GLY A 285 -13.92 -2.85 -2.80
C GLY A 285 -12.59 -2.15 -3.04
N ARG A 286 -12.48 -0.86 -2.75
CA ARG A 286 -11.23 -0.10 -2.81
C ARG A 286 -10.74 0.17 -1.40
N VAL A 287 -9.43 0.07 -1.17
CA VAL A 287 -8.86 0.49 0.10
C VAL A 287 -8.96 2.01 0.22
N ARG A 288 -9.50 2.46 1.34
CA ARG A 288 -9.73 3.90 1.63
C ARG A 288 -8.88 4.40 2.80
N PHE A 289 -8.42 3.50 3.65
CA PHE A 289 -7.62 3.85 4.81
C PHE A 289 -6.71 2.70 5.22
N ILE A 290 -5.49 3.02 5.69
CA ILE A 290 -4.55 2.10 6.31
C ILE A 290 -4.23 2.65 7.70
N ALA A 291 -4.55 1.88 8.75
CA ALA A 291 -4.19 2.21 10.12
C ALA A 291 -2.87 1.52 10.49
N LEU A 292 -1.93 2.27 11.04
CA LEU A 292 -0.57 1.83 11.36
C LEU A 292 -0.39 1.71 12.89
N GLY A 293 -0.52 0.50 13.40
CA GLY A 293 -0.35 0.22 14.84
C GLY A 293 -1.60 0.50 15.67
N ALA A 294 -1.43 0.44 17.00
CA ALA A 294 -2.51 0.52 17.99
C ALA A 294 -2.68 1.90 18.64
N HIS A 295 -1.96 2.91 18.16
CA HIS A 295 -1.98 4.25 18.76
C HIS A 295 -3.40 4.86 18.70
N GLU A 296 -3.76 5.66 19.72
CA GLU A 296 -5.10 6.24 19.85
C GLU A 296 -5.51 7.08 18.65
N LEU A 297 -4.60 7.85 18.07
CA LEU A 297 -4.86 8.64 16.86
C LEU A 297 -5.24 7.77 15.66
N GLU A 298 -4.52 6.66 15.46
CA GLU A 298 -4.78 5.72 14.34
C GLU A 298 -6.14 5.04 14.51
N THR A 299 -6.43 4.52 15.70
CA THR A 299 -7.70 3.83 15.96
C THR A 299 -8.89 4.79 15.96
N THR A 300 -8.72 6.04 16.41
CA THR A 300 -9.76 7.08 16.30
C THR A 300 -10.02 7.45 14.85
N ALA A 301 -8.95 7.62 14.06
CA ALA A 301 -9.05 7.88 12.63
C ALA A 301 -9.76 6.73 11.90
N LEU A 302 -9.38 5.48 12.18
CA LEU A 302 -10.02 4.30 11.62
C LEU A 302 -11.51 4.24 11.95
N GLY A 303 -11.89 4.49 13.21
CA GLY A 303 -13.30 4.53 13.62
C GLY A 303 -14.12 5.63 12.92
N LYS A 304 -13.53 6.80 12.68
CA LYS A 304 -14.17 7.86 11.88
C LYS A 304 -14.38 7.43 10.42
N MET A 305 -13.37 6.81 9.81
CA MET A 305 -13.46 6.31 8.43
C MET A 305 -14.49 5.18 8.29
N ILE A 306 -14.58 4.26 9.25
CA ILE A 306 -15.63 3.21 9.25
C ILE A 306 -17.01 3.87 9.18
N LYS A 307 -17.31 4.84 10.05
CA LYS A 307 -18.59 5.56 10.06
C LYS A 307 -18.86 6.27 8.73
N GLN A 308 -17.85 6.93 8.18
CA GLN A 308 -17.96 7.63 6.89
C GLN A 308 -18.31 6.65 5.77
N LEU A 309 -17.57 5.54 5.63
CA LEU A 309 -17.80 4.57 4.56
C LEU A 309 -19.13 3.82 4.68
N LEU A 310 -19.60 3.59 5.91
CA LEU A 310 -20.91 3.01 6.13
C LEU A 310 -22.07 3.95 5.73
N ALA A 311 -21.85 5.25 5.82
CA ALA A 311 -22.81 6.27 5.38
C ALA A 311 -22.79 6.50 3.85
N GLU A 312 -21.74 6.05 3.14
CA GLU A 312 -21.69 6.14 1.68
C GLU A 312 -22.70 5.19 1.02
N PRO A 313 -23.33 5.58 -0.11
CA PRO A 313 -24.28 4.72 -0.80
C PRO A 313 -23.62 3.44 -1.33
N VAL A 314 -24.40 2.36 -1.42
CA VAL A 314 -23.95 1.13 -2.10
C VAL A 314 -23.85 1.39 -3.61
N PRO A 315 -22.72 1.10 -4.27
CA PRO A 315 -22.58 1.29 -5.71
C PRO A 315 -23.63 0.51 -6.50
N THR A 316 -24.26 1.16 -7.48
CA THR A 316 -25.37 0.61 -8.27
C THR A 316 -25.04 -0.70 -8.99
N GLN A 317 -23.78 -0.89 -9.41
CA GLN A 317 -23.32 -2.13 -10.07
C GLN A 317 -23.31 -3.36 -9.14
N VAL A 318 -23.33 -3.17 -7.82
CA VAL A 318 -23.41 -4.26 -6.84
C VAL A 318 -24.84 -4.75 -6.68
N THR A 319 -25.81 -3.86 -6.85
CA THR A 319 -27.24 -4.15 -6.68
C THR A 319 -27.78 -5.04 -7.80
N THR A 320 -27.30 -4.85 -9.03
CA THR A 320 -27.73 -5.66 -10.20
C THR A 320 -27.28 -7.12 -10.12
N ARG A 321 -26.08 -7.42 -9.61
CA ARG A 321 -25.60 -8.81 -9.46
C ARG A 321 -26.36 -9.61 -8.41
N ARG A 322 -26.82 -9.00 -7.33
CA ARG A 322 -27.63 -9.69 -6.29
C ARG A 322 -29.04 -9.98 -6.77
N ALA A 323 -29.61 -9.20 -7.67
CA ALA A 323 -30.93 -9.43 -8.23
C ALA A 323 -30.94 -10.61 -9.24
N ASP A 324 -29.87 -10.77 -10.01
CA ASP A 324 -29.74 -11.86 -11.00
C ASP A 324 -29.49 -13.22 -10.33
N ASP A 325 -28.72 -13.27 -9.23
CA ASP A 325 -28.46 -14.51 -8.48
C ASP A 325 -29.71 -15.02 -7.73
N SER A 326 -30.66 -14.15 -7.40
CA SER A 326 -31.91 -14.54 -6.76
C SER A 326 -32.96 -15.11 -7.72
N ASN A 327 -32.77 -14.92 -9.05
CA ASN A 327 -33.71 -15.36 -10.06
C ASN A 327 -33.28 -16.64 -10.81
N SER A 328 -32.04 -17.11 -10.61
CA SER A 328 -31.52 -18.34 -11.25
C SER A 328 -31.83 -19.65 -10.50
N ASN A 329 -32.52 -19.58 -9.34
CA ASN A 329 -32.91 -20.76 -8.56
C ASN A 329 -34.42 -21.04 -8.55
N ARG A 330 -35.13 -20.62 -9.62
CA ARG A 330 -36.53 -21.02 -9.86
C ARG A 330 -36.67 -21.49 -11.30
N ASP A 331 -36.24 -22.73 -11.53
CA ASP A 331 -36.79 -23.63 -12.52
C ASP A 331 -36.43 -25.08 -12.16
#